data_bc8e28e02731f58664f42b7c00a4ead6
#
_entry.id   bc8e28e02731f58664f42b7c00a4ead6
#
_cell.length_a   1.000
_cell.length_b   1.000
_cell.length_c   1.000
_cell.angle_alpha   90.00
_cell.angle_beta   90.00
_cell.angle_gamma   90.00
#
_symmetry.space_group_name_H-M   'P 1'
#
loop_
_entity.id
_entity.type
_entity.pdbx_description
1 polymer ?
#
loop_
_entity_poly.entity_id
_entity_poly.type
_entity_poly.pdbx_seq_one_letter_code
_entity_poly.pdbx_strand_id
1 'polypeptide(L)'
;MDKIHAMQLFIRVAELESFSRAADTLGLPKGSVSRQIQALENHLGTQLLHRTTRRVQLTQDGMIYYERAKDLLSNLDELDGLFHHDPASISGKLRIDMPVGVARNLVMPRLPAFLHQYPGLELELSSSDRLVDLIREGFDCVVRVGTLKDSGLIARPLGKLTQINCASPQYLTRFGYPESLEDLASHAVVHYSVNLGTRAQGFEVATDNGAKWVKTGGMLTVNSTETYHAACLAGLGIIQVPRVGVRDALRTGTLIEVLPQYRAEPLPVSLLYPHRRNLSRRVHLFMEWLTGVMKDYVD
;
A
#
# COMPACT_ATOMS: atom_id res chain seq x y z
N MET A 1 2.07 33.37 19.94
CA MET A 1 2.55 31.98 20.10
C MET A 1 3.22 31.55 18.82
N ASP A 2 4.43 31.17 18.88
CA ASP A 2 5.10 30.50 17.76
C ASP A 2 4.54 29.08 17.66
N LYS A 3 3.76 28.82 16.61
CA LYS A 3 3.07 27.54 16.42
C LYS A 3 4.04 26.41 16.13
N ILE A 4 5.10 26.68 15.35
CA ILE A 4 6.09 25.68 14.98
C ILE A 4 6.82 25.19 16.22
N HIS A 5 7.31 26.15 17.01
CA HIS A 5 7.98 25.84 18.27
C HIS A 5 7.06 25.11 19.27
N ALA A 6 5.78 25.50 19.35
CA ALA A 6 4.81 24.83 20.21
C ALA A 6 4.52 23.38 19.76
N MET A 7 4.48 23.12 18.45
CA MET A 7 4.37 21.75 17.89
C MET A 7 5.59 20.91 18.24
N GLN A 8 6.81 21.44 18.07
CA GLN A 8 8.05 20.75 18.43
C GLN A 8 8.10 20.38 19.92
N LEU A 9 7.71 21.32 20.78
CA LEU A 9 7.61 21.08 22.22
C LEU A 9 6.60 19.99 22.56
N PHE A 10 5.42 20.05 21.94
CA PHE A 10 4.37 19.07 22.17
C PHE A 10 4.81 17.67 21.76
N ILE A 11 5.39 17.52 20.56
CA ILE A 11 5.92 16.24 20.06
C ILE A 11 6.96 15.71 21.04
N ARG A 12 7.90 16.55 21.48
CA ARG A 12 8.98 16.13 22.38
C ARG A 12 8.48 15.67 23.75
N VAL A 13 7.43 16.34 24.28
CA VAL A 13 6.79 15.93 25.54
C VAL A 13 6.04 14.62 25.37
N ALA A 14 5.36 14.41 24.23
CA ALA A 14 4.66 13.17 23.92
C ALA A 14 5.61 11.98 23.80
N GLU A 15 6.74 12.14 23.07
CA GLU A 15 7.77 11.11 22.90
C GLU A 15 8.44 10.69 24.21
N LEU A 16 8.73 11.66 25.05
CA LEU A 16 9.41 11.41 26.33
C LEU A 16 8.43 11.10 27.47
N GLU A 17 7.12 11.21 27.24
CA GLU A 17 6.08 11.07 28.28
C GLU A 17 6.35 11.91 29.55
N SER A 18 7.08 13.04 29.40
CA SER A 18 7.60 13.83 30.51
C SER A 18 7.90 15.27 30.12
N PHE A 19 7.24 16.22 30.78
CA PHE A 19 7.56 17.65 30.65
C PHE A 19 8.98 17.98 31.08
N SER A 20 9.46 17.32 32.16
CA SER A 20 10.79 17.57 32.70
C SER A 20 11.89 17.12 31.75
N ARG A 21 11.80 15.89 31.25
CA ARG A 21 12.78 15.36 30.30
C ARG A 21 12.78 16.13 28.98
N ALA A 22 11.60 16.54 28.50
CA ALA A 22 11.50 17.38 27.31
C ALA A 22 12.15 18.76 27.53
N ALA A 23 11.91 19.40 28.68
CA ALA A 23 12.54 20.66 29.04
C ALA A 23 14.07 20.54 29.11
N ASP A 24 14.57 19.51 29.78
CA ASP A 24 16.01 19.26 29.92
C ASP A 24 16.68 19.00 28.55
N THR A 25 16.02 18.24 27.66
CA THR A 25 16.53 17.94 26.30
C THR A 25 16.59 19.19 25.42
N LEU A 26 15.65 20.12 25.60
CA LEU A 26 15.55 21.35 24.79
C LEU A 26 16.25 22.56 25.43
N GLY A 27 16.86 22.38 26.59
CA GLY A 27 17.53 23.48 27.33
C GLY A 27 16.56 24.57 27.81
N LEU A 28 15.30 24.23 28.08
CA LEU A 28 14.26 25.18 28.45
C LEU A 28 13.83 25.02 29.93
N PRO A 29 13.37 26.11 30.57
CA PRO A 29 12.77 26.00 31.91
C PRO A 29 11.47 25.17 31.86
N LYS A 30 11.30 24.22 32.81
CA LYS A 30 10.12 23.32 32.87
C LYS A 30 8.77 24.06 32.83
N GLY A 31 8.67 25.20 33.53
CA GLY A 31 7.47 26.02 33.54
C GLY A 31 7.15 26.69 32.19
N SER A 32 8.16 26.89 31.34
CA SER A 32 7.99 27.44 29.99
C SER A 32 7.35 26.42 29.06
N VAL A 33 7.84 25.16 29.06
CA VAL A 33 7.29 24.08 28.25
C VAL A 33 5.82 23.84 28.59
N SER A 34 5.47 23.73 29.87
CA SER A 34 4.08 23.54 30.31
C SER A 34 3.15 24.68 29.89
N ARG A 35 3.61 25.93 30.00
CA ARG A 35 2.83 27.11 29.59
C ARG A 35 2.60 27.17 28.09
N GLN A 36 3.61 26.81 27.28
CA GLN A 36 3.50 26.83 25.82
C GLN A 36 2.55 25.75 25.31
N ILE A 37 2.60 24.54 25.90
CA ILE A 37 1.65 23.47 25.55
C ILE A 37 0.23 23.86 25.99
N GLN A 38 0.05 24.47 27.16
CA GLN A 38 -1.26 24.96 27.58
C GLN A 38 -1.79 26.04 26.65
N ALA A 39 -0.93 26.93 26.16
CA ALA A 39 -1.31 27.95 25.18
C ALA A 39 -1.70 27.32 23.83
N LEU A 40 -1.05 26.21 23.43
CA LEU A 40 -1.39 25.43 22.25
C LEU A 40 -2.77 24.77 22.41
N GLU A 41 -3.01 24.07 23.52
CA GLU A 41 -4.29 23.43 23.85
C GLU A 41 -5.43 24.45 23.89
N ASN A 42 -5.22 25.61 24.51
CA ASN A 42 -6.19 26.71 24.54
C ASN A 42 -6.48 27.27 23.14
N HIS A 43 -5.45 27.38 22.28
CA HIS A 43 -5.62 27.86 20.91
C HIS A 43 -6.42 26.87 20.06
N LEU A 44 -6.26 25.58 20.29
CA LEU A 44 -6.96 24.51 19.58
C LEU A 44 -8.36 24.23 20.17
N GLY A 45 -8.63 24.68 21.39
CA GLY A 45 -9.89 24.42 22.08
C GLY A 45 -10.04 22.98 22.58
N THR A 46 -8.96 22.23 22.65
CA THR A 46 -8.97 20.83 23.12
C THR A 46 -7.71 20.48 23.90
N GLN A 47 -7.81 19.49 24.79
CA GLN A 47 -6.67 18.93 25.49
C GLN A 47 -5.98 17.87 24.63
N LEU A 48 -4.68 18.03 24.45
CA LEU A 48 -3.84 17.09 23.71
C LEU A 48 -3.16 16.06 24.63
N LEU A 49 -2.97 16.41 25.91
CA LEU A 49 -2.28 15.59 26.89
C LEU A 49 -3.12 15.35 28.14
N HIS A 50 -3.21 14.09 28.55
CA HIS A 50 -3.65 13.73 29.90
C HIS A 50 -2.48 13.94 30.87
N ARG A 51 -2.68 14.83 31.85
CA ARG A 51 -1.66 15.14 32.85
C ARG A 51 -2.02 14.41 34.15
N THR A 52 -1.28 13.40 34.49
CA THR A 52 -1.30 12.82 35.84
C THR A 52 0.01 13.17 36.54
N THR A 53 0.04 13.12 37.87
CA THR A 53 1.26 13.40 38.64
C THR A 53 2.40 12.42 38.38
N ARG A 54 2.13 11.30 37.67
CA ARG A 54 3.11 10.21 37.40
C ARG A 54 3.37 9.95 35.92
N ARG A 55 2.47 10.33 35.01
CA ARG A 55 2.61 10.08 33.56
C ARG A 55 1.93 11.15 32.72
N VAL A 56 2.52 11.40 31.56
CA VAL A 56 1.94 12.19 30.47
C VAL A 56 1.52 11.22 29.37
N GLN A 57 0.28 11.29 28.92
CA GLN A 57 -0.24 10.45 27.84
C GLN A 57 -1.00 11.32 26.84
N LEU A 58 -0.98 10.94 25.58
CA LEU A 58 -1.79 11.59 24.55
C LEU A 58 -3.28 11.32 24.77
N THR A 59 -4.11 12.33 24.55
CA THR A 59 -5.57 12.16 24.34
C THR A 59 -5.81 11.61 22.94
N GLN A 60 -7.06 11.27 22.60
CA GLN A 60 -7.41 10.89 21.23
C GLN A 60 -7.12 12.03 20.24
N ASP A 61 -7.49 13.27 20.58
CA ASP A 61 -7.17 14.47 19.80
C ASP A 61 -5.66 14.72 19.76
N GLY A 62 -4.97 14.47 20.89
CA GLY A 62 -3.52 14.57 21.00
C GLY A 62 -2.80 13.61 20.05
N MET A 63 -3.30 12.39 19.88
CA MET A 63 -2.74 11.40 18.94
C MET A 63 -2.87 11.89 17.49
N ILE A 64 -4.07 12.37 17.13
CA ILE A 64 -4.33 12.93 15.78
C ILE A 64 -3.42 14.13 15.52
N TYR A 65 -3.31 15.04 16.51
CA TYR A 65 -2.49 16.24 16.39
C TYR A 65 -0.99 15.90 16.33
N TYR A 66 -0.54 14.92 17.10
CA TYR A 66 0.85 14.43 17.11
C TYR A 66 1.29 13.97 15.71
N GLU A 67 0.53 13.07 15.08
CA GLU A 67 0.83 12.59 13.75
C GLU A 67 0.85 13.74 12.72
N ARG A 68 -0.16 14.61 12.73
CA ARG A 68 -0.23 15.73 11.79
C ARG A 68 0.85 16.79 12.01
N ALA A 69 1.23 17.03 13.25
CA ALA A 69 2.31 17.97 13.58
C ALA A 69 3.68 17.40 13.16
N LYS A 70 3.94 16.10 13.34
CA LYS A 70 5.15 15.44 12.82
C LYS A 70 5.27 15.57 11.31
N ASP A 71 4.18 15.28 10.58
CA ASP A 71 4.14 15.42 9.13
C ASP A 71 4.44 16.86 8.68
N LEU A 72 3.86 17.85 9.37
CA LEU A 72 4.06 19.26 9.06
C LEU A 72 5.52 19.70 9.30
N LEU A 73 6.10 19.32 10.43
CA LEU A 73 7.50 19.65 10.76
C LEU A 73 8.46 18.97 9.79
N SER A 74 8.22 17.71 9.44
CA SER A 74 9.01 17.02 8.42
C SER A 74 8.93 17.71 7.05
N ASN A 75 7.76 18.23 6.67
CA ASN A 75 7.63 19.01 5.43
C ASN A 75 8.37 20.37 5.52
N LEU A 76 8.45 20.98 6.72
CA LEU A 76 9.22 22.19 6.93
C LEU A 76 10.73 21.93 6.82
N ASP A 77 11.22 20.85 7.46
CA ASP A 77 12.62 20.43 7.35
C ASP A 77 12.99 20.10 5.89
N GLU A 78 12.05 19.54 5.13
CA GLU A 78 12.24 19.28 3.71
C GLU A 78 12.35 20.58 2.88
N LEU A 79 11.61 21.63 3.24
CA LEU A 79 11.73 22.97 2.62
C LEU A 79 13.14 23.53 2.84
N ASP A 80 13.66 23.43 4.04
CA ASP A 80 15.01 23.87 4.39
C ASP A 80 16.08 23.00 3.65
N GLY A 81 15.76 21.71 3.46
CA GLY A 81 16.59 20.75 2.74
C GLY A 81 16.55 20.85 1.20
N LEU A 82 15.66 21.67 0.60
CA LEU A 82 15.53 21.76 -0.88
C LEU A 82 16.85 22.13 -1.59
N PHE A 83 17.72 22.83 -0.92
CA PHE A 83 19.01 23.29 -1.45
C PHE A 83 20.19 22.38 -1.05
N HIS A 84 19.92 21.34 -0.24
CA HIS A 84 20.91 20.34 0.15
C HIS A 84 20.72 19.08 -0.69
N HIS A 85 21.76 18.68 -1.44
CA HIS A 85 21.71 17.52 -2.33
C HIS A 85 22.12 16.21 -1.66
N ASP A 86 22.29 16.20 -0.33
CA ASP A 86 22.69 15.01 0.41
C ASP A 86 21.49 14.05 0.58
N PRO A 87 21.59 12.78 0.12
CA PRO A 87 20.58 11.76 0.37
C PRO A 87 20.29 11.54 1.87
N ALA A 88 21.28 11.72 2.75
CA ALA A 88 21.14 11.60 4.19
C ALA A 88 20.23 12.69 4.81
N SER A 89 20.01 13.81 4.09
CA SER A 89 19.11 14.88 4.54
C SER A 89 17.64 14.56 4.35
N ILE A 90 17.31 13.46 3.63
CA ILE A 90 15.93 13.07 3.36
C ILE A 90 15.40 12.28 4.56
N SER A 91 14.40 12.85 5.20
CA SER A 91 13.83 12.29 6.41
C SER A 91 12.30 12.41 6.42
N GLY A 92 11.69 11.75 7.39
CA GLY A 92 10.27 11.83 7.66
C GLY A 92 9.48 10.61 7.24
N LYS A 93 8.19 10.66 7.49
CA LYS A 93 7.26 9.56 7.31
C LYS A 93 6.73 9.50 5.88
N LEU A 94 6.69 8.30 5.32
CA LEU A 94 6.16 8.01 4.00
C LEU A 94 5.09 6.91 4.11
N ARG A 95 3.86 7.22 3.75
CA ARG A 95 2.71 6.32 3.87
C ARG A 95 2.26 5.84 2.51
N ILE A 96 2.31 4.54 2.30
CA ILE A 96 2.06 3.92 1.00
C ILE A 96 1.09 2.76 1.14
N ASP A 97 0.23 2.57 0.16
CA ASP A 97 -0.57 1.36 0.03
C ASP A 97 -0.34 0.70 -1.32
N MET A 98 -0.28 -0.63 -1.34
CA MET A 98 -0.11 -1.41 -2.55
C MET A 98 -0.70 -2.82 -2.40
N PRO A 99 -1.02 -3.51 -3.52
CA PRO A 99 -1.46 -4.90 -3.47
C PRO A 99 -0.45 -5.82 -2.78
N VAL A 100 -0.96 -6.82 -2.04
CA VAL A 100 -0.13 -7.78 -1.28
C VAL A 100 0.94 -8.43 -2.15
N GLY A 101 0.59 -8.84 -3.37
CA GLY A 101 1.52 -9.47 -4.30
C GLY A 101 2.68 -8.55 -4.72
N VAL A 102 2.41 -7.26 -4.92
CA VAL A 102 3.44 -6.25 -5.24
C VAL A 102 4.36 -6.03 -4.04
N ALA A 103 3.77 -5.84 -2.86
CA ALA A 103 4.53 -5.65 -1.63
C ALA A 103 5.48 -6.82 -1.37
N ARG A 104 4.94 -8.04 -1.32
CA ARG A 104 5.69 -9.25 -0.97
C ARG A 104 6.76 -9.63 -2.00
N ASN A 105 6.38 -9.68 -3.26
CA ASN A 105 7.24 -10.31 -4.29
C ASN A 105 8.23 -9.32 -4.91
N LEU A 106 7.95 -8.02 -4.85
CA LEU A 106 8.74 -7.00 -5.52
C LEU A 106 9.40 -6.02 -4.56
N VAL A 107 8.59 -5.38 -3.70
CA VAL A 107 9.06 -4.27 -2.85
C VAL A 107 9.91 -4.79 -1.69
N MET A 108 9.40 -5.76 -0.90
CA MET A 108 10.09 -6.24 0.29
C MET A 108 11.51 -6.77 0.02
N PRO A 109 11.80 -7.54 -1.04
CA PRO A 109 13.16 -8.00 -1.32
C PRO A 109 14.16 -6.89 -1.65
N ARG A 110 13.69 -5.72 -2.10
CA ARG A 110 14.51 -4.58 -2.56
C ARG A 110 14.52 -3.40 -1.58
N LEU A 111 13.56 -3.37 -0.66
CA LEU A 111 13.36 -2.30 0.30
C LEU A 111 14.56 -2.07 1.25
N PRO A 112 15.29 -3.11 1.72
CA PRO A 112 16.44 -2.90 2.60
C PRO A 112 17.52 -2.00 1.97
N ALA A 113 17.81 -2.14 0.69
CA ALA A 113 18.78 -1.29 0.00
C ALA A 113 18.31 0.16 -0.10
N PHE A 114 17.01 0.39 -0.33
CA PHE A 114 16.42 1.72 -0.36
C PHE A 114 16.50 2.41 1.01
N LEU A 115 16.08 1.71 2.08
CA LEU A 115 16.12 2.27 3.43
C LEU A 115 17.56 2.48 3.94
N HIS A 116 18.51 1.65 3.51
CA HIS A 116 19.92 1.89 3.81
C HIS A 116 20.45 3.17 3.15
N GLN A 117 19.99 3.48 1.94
CA GLN A 117 20.36 4.72 1.24
C GLN A 117 19.72 5.97 1.87
N TYR A 118 18.53 5.82 2.49
CA TYR A 118 17.75 6.91 3.09
C TYR A 118 17.41 6.60 4.55
N PRO A 119 18.38 6.61 5.47
CA PRO A 119 18.17 6.16 6.86
C PRO A 119 17.24 7.05 7.70
N GLY A 120 16.98 8.28 7.24
CA GLY A 120 16.03 9.20 7.88
C GLY A 120 14.57 8.94 7.50
N LEU A 121 14.28 8.01 6.56
CA LEU A 121 12.92 7.71 6.16
C LEU A 121 12.27 6.68 7.09
N GLU A 122 11.04 6.97 7.51
CA GLU A 122 10.13 6.06 8.19
C GLU A 122 9.03 5.65 7.21
N LEU A 123 8.98 4.36 6.83
CA LEU A 123 8.00 3.85 5.88
C LEU A 123 6.85 3.15 6.59
N GLU A 124 5.62 3.64 6.39
CA GLU A 124 4.39 2.93 6.70
C GLU A 124 3.81 2.32 5.43
N LEU A 125 3.90 1.00 5.32
CA LEU A 125 3.38 0.26 4.20
C LEU A 125 2.10 -0.49 4.58
N SER A 126 0.98 -0.05 4.00
CA SER A 126 -0.25 -0.83 3.96
C SER A 126 -0.21 -1.77 2.76
N SER A 127 -0.56 -3.03 2.96
CA SER A 127 -0.71 -3.96 1.86
C SER A 127 -2.04 -4.69 1.94
N SER A 128 -2.94 -4.33 1.01
CA SER A 128 -4.28 -4.89 0.93
C SER A 128 -4.78 -4.89 -0.51
N ASP A 129 -5.69 -5.83 -0.81
CA ASP A 129 -6.34 -5.87 -2.12
C ASP A 129 -7.60 -4.99 -2.18
N ARG A 130 -7.96 -4.30 -1.07
CA ARG A 130 -9.09 -3.36 -1.03
C ARG A 130 -8.75 -2.05 -1.73
N LEU A 131 -9.76 -1.36 -2.21
CA LEU A 131 -9.60 0.03 -2.67
C LEU A 131 -9.59 0.95 -1.46
N VAL A 132 -8.45 1.59 -1.19
CA VAL A 132 -8.31 2.60 -0.14
C VAL A 132 -8.66 3.99 -0.66
N ASP A 133 -9.20 4.85 0.20
CA ASP A 133 -9.32 6.27 -0.06
C ASP A 133 -8.00 6.95 0.33
N LEU A 134 -7.16 7.21 -0.66
CA LEU A 134 -5.82 7.75 -0.49
C LEU A 134 -5.82 9.05 0.32
N ILE A 135 -6.74 9.97 0.03
CA ILE A 135 -6.79 11.29 0.69
C ILE A 135 -7.27 11.14 2.14
N ARG A 136 -8.38 10.42 2.35
CA ARG A 136 -8.99 10.25 3.66
C ARG A 136 -8.12 9.45 4.61
N GLU A 137 -7.46 8.41 4.11
CA GLU A 137 -6.59 7.55 4.89
C GLU A 137 -5.16 8.12 5.03
N GLY A 138 -4.86 9.22 4.32
CA GLY A 138 -3.61 9.96 4.44
C GLY A 138 -2.40 9.26 3.82
N PHE A 139 -2.59 8.48 2.76
CA PHE A 139 -1.48 7.92 2.00
C PHE A 139 -0.84 8.98 1.09
N ASP A 140 0.48 8.92 0.93
CA ASP A 140 1.23 9.79 0.02
C ASP A 140 1.11 9.33 -1.42
N CYS A 141 1.17 8.02 -1.65
CA CYS A 141 0.89 7.40 -2.93
C CYS A 141 0.37 5.96 -2.75
N VAL A 142 -0.28 5.44 -3.78
CA VAL A 142 -0.77 4.06 -3.80
C VAL A 142 -0.50 3.39 -5.15
N VAL A 143 -0.17 2.09 -5.12
CA VAL A 143 -0.10 1.27 -6.33
C VAL A 143 -1.45 0.60 -6.54
N ARG A 144 -1.94 0.62 -7.76
CA ARG A 144 -3.17 -0.06 -8.14
C ARG A 144 -2.97 -0.95 -9.36
N VAL A 145 -3.56 -2.12 -9.28
CA VAL A 145 -3.62 -3.10 -10.36
C VAL A 145 -5.07 -3.21 -10.82
N GLY A 146 -5.27 -3.16 -12.14
CA GLY A 146 -6.58 -3.18 -12.78
C GLY A 146 -7.04 -1.81 -13.25
N THR A 147 -8.26 -1.75 -13.80
CA THR A 147 -8.85 -0.53 -14.35
C THR A 147 -9.18 0.48 -13.27
N LEU A 148 -8.72 1.70 -13.45
CA LEU A 148 -8.97 2.81 -12.54
C LEU A 148 -10.36 3.39 -12.76
N LYS A 149 -11.00 3.80 -11.66
CA LYS A 149 -12.17 4.70 -11.70
C LYS A 149 -11.69 6.14 -11.58
N ASP A 150 -12.46 7.06 -12.15
CA ASP A 150 -12.19 8.49 -12.00
C ASP A 150 -12.23 8.88 -10.50
N SER A 151 -11.14 9.47 -10.03
CA SER A 151 -10.94 9.75 -8.59
C SER A 151 -10.32 11.12 -8.31
N GLY A 152 -10.10 11.95 -9.35
CA GLY A 152 -9.39 13.23 -9.20
C GLY A 152 -7.92 13.10 -8.77
N LEU A 153 -7.36 11.88 -8.74
CA LEU A 153 -5.95 11.61 -8.47
C LEU A 153 -5.14 11.66 -9.77
N ILE A 154 -3.85 11.93 -9.64
CA ILE A 154 -2.93 11.75 -10.77
C ILE A 154 -2.60 10.27 -10.87
N ALA A 155 -2.74 9.70 -12.06
CA ALA A 155 -2.38 8.33 -12.37
C ALA A 155 -1.13 8.31 -13.26
N ARG A 156 -0.05 7.70 -12.78
CA ARG A 156 1.18 7.43 -13.55
C ARG A 156 1.18 5.94 -13.93
N PRO A 157 1.07 5.59 -15.22
CA PRO A 157 1.18 4.21 -15.66
C PRO A 157 2.56 3.64 -15.31
N LEU A 158 2.61 2.40 -14.81
CA LEU A 158 3.84 1.68 -14.52
C LEU A 158 4.08 0.52 -15.49
N GLY A 159 3.04 0.02 -16.18
CA GLY A 159 3.07 -1.10 -17.12
C GLY A 159 1.82 -1.95 -17.02
N LYS A 160 1.91 -3.19 -17.49
CA LYS A 160 0.82 -4.17 -17.43
C LYS A 160 1.32 -5.49 -16.86
N LEU A 161 0.44 -6.28 -16.30
CA LEU A 161 0.72 -7.63 -15.81
C LEU A 161 0.01 -8.65 -16.70
N THR A 162 0.76 -9.44 -17.44
CA THR A 162 0.21 -10.57 -18.21
C THR A 162 -0.45 -11.56 -17.27
N GLN A 163 -1.72 -11.86 -17.54
CA GLN A 163 -2.48 -12.86 -16.80
C GLN A 163 -2.32 -14.25 -17.42
N ILE A 164 -2.36 -15.26 -16.58
CA ILE A 164 -2.39 -16.67 -16.97
C ILE A 164 -3.45 -17.42 -16.19
N ASN A 165 -3.84 -18.56 -16.70
CA ASN A 165 -4.76 -19.48 -16.04
C ASN A 165 -3.97 -20.61 -15.40
N CYS A 166 -4.22 -20.92 -14.14
CA CYS A 166 -3.48 -21.97 -13.42
C CYS A 166 -4.43 -22.90 -12.67
N ALA A 167 -3.98 -24.13 -12.51
CA ALA A 167 -4.58 -25.11 -11.61
C ALA A 167 -3.48 -25.91 -10.88
N SER A 168 -3.80 -26.48 -9.73
CA SER A 168 -2.87 -27.39 -9.04
C SER A 168 -2.88 -28.78 -9.70
N PRO A 169 -1.74 -29.53 -9.64
CA PRO A 169 -1.69 -30.94 -10.12
C PRO A 169 -2.77 -31.81 -9.49
N GLN A 170 -3.06 -31.62 -8.21
CA GLN A 170 -4.12 -32.33 -7.49
C GLN A 170 -5.50 -32.12 -8.13
N TYR A 171 -5.81 -30.89 -8.51
CA TYR A 171 -7.06 -30.55 -9.20
C TYR A 171 -7.11 -31.25 -10.57
N LEU A 172 -6.04 -31.13 -11.37
CA LEU A 172 -5.96 -31.69 -12.72
C LEU A 172 -6.00 -33.23 -12.72
N THR A 173 -5.41 -33.87 -11.73
CA THR A 173 -5.52 -35.34 -11.58
C THR A 173 -6.95 -35.79 -11.36
N ARG A 174 -7.75 -35.00 -10.66
CA ARG A 174 -9.15 -35.34 -10.32
C ARG A 174 -10.14 -35.00 -11.43
N PHE A 175 -9.96 -33.87 -12.11
CA PHE A 175 -10.94 -33.32 -13.05
C PHE A 175 -10.49 -33.31 -14.50
N GLY A 176 -9.24 -33.70 -14.78
CA GLY A 176 -8.65 -33.66 -16.12
C GLY A 176 -8.07 -32.28 -16.47
N TYR A 177 -7.47 -32.20 -17.65
CA TYR A 177 -6.92 -30.97 -18.22
C TYR A 177 -7.97 -30.34 -19.15
N PRO A 178 -8.39 -29.08 -18.93
CA PRO A 178 -9.22 -28.38 -19.91
C PRO A 178 -8.40 -28.02 -21.14
N GLU A 179 -8.89 -28.34 -22.34
CA GLU A 179 -8.23 -28.05 -23.62
C GLU A 179 -8.98 -26.92 -24.40
N SER A 180 -10.26 -26.73 -24.08
CA SER A 180 -11.13 -25.77 -24.73
C SER A 180 -11.97 -24.96 -23.71
N LEU A 181 -12.64 -23.89 -24.17
CA LEU A 181 -13.54 -23.12 -23.31
C LEU A 181 -14.81 -23.89 -22.95
N GLU A 182 -15.20 -24.84 -23.79
CA GLU A 182 -16.35 -25.72 -23.56
C GLU A 182 -16.12 -26.64 -22.37
N ASP A 183 -14.88 -27.09 -22.15
CA ASP A 183 -14.51 -27.94 -21.02
C ASP A 183 -14.70 -27.24 -19.66
N LEU A 184 -14.68 -25.90 -19.65
CA LEU A 184 -14.94 -25.12 -18.42
C LEU A 184 -16.32 -25.40 -17.84
N ALA A 185 -17.26 -25.96 -18.59
CA ALA A 185 -18.58 -26.36 -18.08
C ALA A 185 -18.47 -27.48 -17.03
N SER A 186 -17.44 -28.33 -17.11
CA SER A 186 -17.13 -29.42 -16.18
C SER A 186 -16.08 -29.06 -15.13
N HIS A 187 -15.48 -27.87 -15.22
CA HIS A 187 -14.46 -27.39 -14.30
C HIS A 187 -14.98 -26.32 -13.33
N ALA A 188 -14.42 -26.32 -12.14
CA ALA A 188 -14.64 -25.26 -11.17
C ALA A 188 -13.60 -24.14 -11.36
N VAL A 189 -14.08 -22.90 -11.30
CA VAL A 189 -13.25 -21.68 -11.26
C VAL A 189 -13.40 -21.06 -9.88
N VAL A 190 -12.29 -20.76 -9.22
CA VAL A 190 -12.32 -19.91 -8.03
C VAL A 190 -12.52 -18.48 -8.52
N HIS A 191 -13.48 -17.77 -7.96
CA HIS A 191 -13.78 -16.41 -8.34
C HIS A 191 -13.04 -15.40 -7.45
N TYR A 192 -12.52 -14.35 -8.07
CA TYR A 192 -11.95 -13.21 -7.35
C TYR A 192 -12.88 -11.99 -7.50
N SER A 193 -13.17 -11.34 -6.37
CA SER A 193 -13.94 -10.10 -6.36
C SER A 193 -13.48 -9.20 -5.21
N VAL A 194 -13.02 -7.98 -5.51
CA VAL A 194 -12.63 -6.99 -4.50
C VAL A 194 -13.78 -6.72 -3.52
N ASN A 195 -15.02 -6.70 -4.02
CA ASN A 195 -16.23 -6.49 -3.22
C ASN A 195 -17.06 -7.78 -3.20
N LEU A 196 -17.09 -8.45 -2.06
CA LEU A 196 -17.95 -9.62 -1.86
C LEU A 196 -19.44 -9.23 -1.98
N GLY A 197 -20.25 -10.19 -2.38
CA GLY A 197 -21.70 -9.96 -2.62
C GLY A 197 -22.04 -9.52 -4.05
N THR A 198 -21.07 -9.20 -4.89
CA THR A 198 -21.29 -9.01 -6.33
C THR A 198 -21.26 -10.36 -7.05
N ARG A 199 -22.09 -10.49 -8.10
CA ARG A 199 -22.11 -11.73 -8.89
C ARG A 199 -20.79 -11.88 -9.64
N ALA A 200 -20.17 -13.06 -9.52
CA ALA A 200 -18.99 -13.41 -10.30
C ALA A 200 -19.29 -13.35 -11.80
N GLN A 201 -18.39 -12.73 -12.57
CA GLN A 201 -18.56 -12.58 -14.02
C GLN A 201 -18.24 -13.87 -14.77
N GLY A 202 -17.43 -14.76 -14.19
CA GLY A 202 -17.00 -16.02 -14.79
C GLY A 202 -15.52 -16.00 -15.15
N PHE A 203 -15.16 -16.73 -16.21
CA PHE A 203 -13.80 -16.82 -16.73
C PHE A 203 -13.60 -15.80 -17.85
N GLU A 204 -12.58 -14.96 -17.72
CA GLU A 204 -12.29 -13.90 -18.68
C GLU A 204 -11.40 -14.40 -19.81
N VAL A 205 -11.71 -13.96 -21.03
CA VAL A 205 -10.90 -14.25 -22.23
C VAL A 205 -10.69 -12.96 -22.99
N ALA A 206 -9.42 -12.60 -23.23
CA ALA A 206 -9.08 -11.48 -24.11
C ALA A 206 -9.47 -11.80 -25.57
N THR A 207 -10.10 -10.84 -26.24
CA THR A 207 -10.43 -10.90 -27.64
C THR A 207 -10.07 -9.60 -28.33
N ASP A 208 -10.04 -9.58 -29.67
CA ASP A 208 -9.79 -8.34 -30.45
C ASP A 208 -10.79 -7.23 -30.15
N ASN A 209 -11.97 -7.58 -29.64
CA ASN A 209 -13.05 -6.64 -29.29
C ASN A 209 -13.14 -6.36 -27.77
N GLY A 210 -12.09 -6.72 -27.00
CA GLY A 210 -12.06 -6.58 -25.54
C GLY A 210 -12.35 -7.88 -24.79
N ALA A 211 -12.58 -7.81 -23.49
CA ALA A 211 -12.80 -8.97 -22.64
C ALA A 211 -14.15 -9.66 -22.92
N LYS A 212 -14.11 -10.98 -23.13
CA LYS A 212 -15.28 -11.86 -23.17
C LYS A 212 -15.33 -12.67 -21.88
N TRP A 213 -16.53 -12.83 -21.31
CA TRP A 213 -16.73 -13.61 -20.10
C TRP A 213 -17.46 -14.91 -20.38
N VAL A 214 -16.84 -16.01 -19.99
CA VAL A 214 -17.42 -17.35 -20.09
C VAL A 214 -18.01 -17.71 -18.73
N LYS A 215 -19.29 -18.04 -18.70
CA LYS A 215 -19.97 -18.45 -17.48
C LYS A 215 -19.43 -19.80 -17.03
N THR A 216 -18.95 -19.88 -15.80
CA THR A 216 -18.35 -21.07 -15.20
C THR A 216 -19.00 -21.44 -13.89
N GLY A 217 -18.87 -22.71 -13.50
CA GLY A 217 -19.16 -23.15 -12.14
C GLY A 217 -18.07 -22.71 -11.17
N GLY A 218 -18.40 -22.71 -9.88
CA GLY A 218 -17.46 -22.42 -8.80
C GLY A 218 -18.22 -22.19 -7.51
N MET A 219 -17.71 -22.72 -6.41
CA MET A 219 -18.34 -22.62 -5.09
C MET A 219 -17.66 -21.59 -4.19
N LEU A 220 -16.53 -21.01 -4.64
CA LEU A 220 -15.73 -20.13 -3.83
C LEU A 220 -15.49 -18.80 -4.55
N THR A 221 -15.80 -17.71 -3.85
CA THR A 221 -15.43 -16.35 -4.22
C THR A 221 -14.61 -15.76 -3.09
N VAL A 222 -13.45 -15.17 -3.42
CA VAL A 222 -12.53 -14.55 -2.45
C VAL A 222 -12.22 -13.12 -2.86
N ASN A 223 -11.75 -12.31 -1.89
CA ASN A 223 -11.36 -10.92 -2.10
C ASN A 223 -9.89 -10.62 -1.75
N SER A 224 -9.11 -11.67 -1.52
CA SER A 224 -7.68 -11.59 -1.26
C SER A 224 -6.92 -12.46 -2.25
N THR A 225 -5.87 -11.91 -2.86
CA THR A 225 -5.00 -12.64 -3.80
C THR A 225 -4.30 -13.81 -3.12
N GLU A 226 -3.94 -13.71 -1.84
CA GLU A 226 -3.35 -14.80 -1.07
C GLU A 226 -4.32 -15.98 -0.91
N THR A 227 -5.56 -15.69 -0.53
CA THR A 227 -6.60 -16.72 -0.40
C THR A 227 -6.94 -17.33 -1.77
N TYR A 228 -6.89 -16.53 -2.83
CA TYR A 228 -7.11 -16.97 -4.20
C TYR A 228 -6.07 -18.00 -4.65
N HIS A 229 -4.78 -17.72 -4.41
CA HIS A 229 -3.69 -18.66 -4.68
C HIS A 229 -3.80 -19.91 -3.80
N ALA A 230 -4.07 -19.75 -2.51
CA ALA A 230 -4.22 -20.87 -1.58
C ALA A 230 -5.37 -21.81 -1.98
N ALA A 231 -6.49 -21.26 -2.45
CA ALA A 231 -7.62 -22.04 -2.94
C ALA A 231 -7.25 -22.89 -4.17
N CYS A 232 -6.50 -22.33 -5.10
CA CYS A 232 -6.01 -23.06 -6.26
C CYS A 232 -5.03 -24.20 -5.87
N LEU A 233 -4.08 -23.91 -4.98
CA LEU A 233 -3.14 -24.90 -4.45
C LEU A 233 -3.87 -26.03 -3.71
N ALA A 234 -4.95 -25.71 -3.00
CA ALA A 234 -5.80 -26.69 -2.32
C ALA A 234 -6.70 -27.51 -3.28
N GLY A 235 -6.62 -27.28 -4.59
CA GLY A 235 -7.39 -28.04 -5.58
C GLY A 235 -8.85 -27.65 -5.70
N LEU A 236 -9.22 -26.41 -5.33
CA LEU A 236 -10.61 -25.94 -5.39
C LEU A 236 -11.04 -25.45 -6.77
N GLY A 237 -10.10 -25.26 -7.71
CA GLY A 237 -10.43 -24.86 -9.06
C GLY A 237 -9.31 -24.12 -9.79
N ILE A 238 -9.64 -23.67 -10.99
CA ILE A 238 -8.79 -22.87 -11.87
C ILE A 238 -8.84 -21.41 -11.40
N ILE A 239 -7.70 -20.72 -11.49
CA ILE A 239 -7.58 -19.28 -11.21
C ILE A 239 -6.98 -18.54 -12.39
N GLN A 240 -7.30 -17.24 -12.52
CA GLN A 240 -6.70 -16.30 -13.47
C GLN A 240 -5.89 -15.27 -12.70
N VAL A 241 -4.56 -15.25 -12.89
CA VAL A 241 -3.65 -14.48 -12.04
C VAL A 241 -2.51 -13.87 -12.84
N PRO A 242 -1.93 -12.76 -12.37
CA PRO A 242 -0.68 -12.27 -12.93
C PRO A 242 0.42 -13.35 -12.86
N ARG A 243 1.04 -13.63 -14.02
CA ARG A 243 2.10 -14.65 -14.15
C ARG A 243 3.23 -14.46 -13.14
N VAL A 244 3.60 -13.22 -12.92
CA VAL A 244 4.67 -12.84 -11.99
C VAL A 244 4.38 -13.26 -10.55
N GLY A 245 3.11 -13.23 -10.11
CA GLY A 245 2.67 -13.63 -8.77
C GLY A 245 2.79 -15.11 -8.47
N VAL A 246 2.81 -15.97 -9.52
CA VAL A 246 2.87 -17.43 -9.41
C VAL A 246 4.12 -18.03 -10.06
N ARG A 247 5.12 -17.21 -10.39
CA ARG A 247 6.36 -17.64 -11.07
C ARG A 247 7.03 -18.83 -10.39
N ASP A 248 7.18 -18.77 -9.07
CA ASP A 248 7.81 -19.85 -8.31
C ASP A 248 6.96 -21.12 -8.25
N ALA A 249 5.65 -20.99 -8.12
CA ALA A 249 4.73 -22.11 -8.14
C ALA A 249 4.74 -22.83 -9.49
N LEU A 250 4.85 -22.10 -10.59
CA LEU A 250 5.03 -22.69 -11.94
C LEU A 250 6.38 -23.39 -12.07
N ARG A 251 7.47 -22.75 -11.59
CA ARG A 251 8.82 -23.31 -11.65
C ARG A 251 8.94 -24.59 -10.84
N THR A 252 8.28 -24.69 -9.69
CA THR A 252 8.27 -25.88 -8.82
C THR A 252 7.23 -26.92 -9.22
N GLY A 253 6.37 -26.62 -10.18
CA GLY A 253 5.29 -27.52 -10.62
C GLY A 253 4.13 -27.63 -9.63
N THR A 254 4.07 -26.79 -8.60
CA THR A 254 2.94 -26.76 -7.65
C THR A 254 1.69 -26.11 -8.24
N LEU A 255 1.86 -25.31 -9.29
CA LEU A 255 0.81 -24.86 -10.20
C LEU A 255 1.21 -25.19 -11.65
N ILE A 256 0.22 -25.47 -12.47
CA ILE A 256 0.38 -25.76 -13.90
C ILE A 256 -0.47 -24.76 -14.68
N GLU A 257 0.10 -24.14 -15.71
CA GLU A 257 -0.63 -23.27 -16.63
C GLU A 257 -1.59 -24.13 -17.47
N VAL A 258 -2.84 -23.71 -17.56
CA VAL A 258 -3.89 -24.34 -18.36
C VAL A 258 -4.49 -23.33 -19.32
N LEU A 259 -5.06 -23.77 -20.44
CA LEU A 259 -5.70 -22.92 -21.44
C LEU A 259 -4.83 -21.70 -21.82
N PRO A 260 -3.54 -21.86 -22.21
CA PRO A 260 -2.64 -20.73 -22.48
C PRO A 260 -3.08 -19.87 -23.67
N GLN A 261 -3.93 -20.41 -24.55
CA GLN A 261 -4.52 -19.71 -25.68
C GLN A 261 -5.73 -18.82 -25.29
N TYR A 262 -6.28 -18.95 -24.08
CA TYR A 262 -7.45 -18.24 -23.59
C TYR A 262 -7.11 -17.44 -22.32
N ARG A 263 -6.16 -16.53 -22.44
CA ARG A 263 -5.77 -15.66 -21.30
C ARG A 263 -6.73 -14.49 -21.14
N ALA A 264 -6.82 -13.99 -19.93
CA ALA A 264 -7.51 -12.74 -19.64
C ALA A 264 -6.70 -11.52 -20.13
N GLU A 265 -7.36 -10.35 -20.22
CA GLU A 265 -6.70 -9.08 -20.54
C GLU A 265 -5.58 -8.78 -19.55
N PRO A 266 -4.43 -8.25 -20.01
CA PRO A 266 -3.37 -7.82 -19.12
C PRO A 266 -3.85 -6.72 -18.19
N LEU A 267 -3.55 -6.84 -16.89
CA LEU A 267 -3.96 -5.86 -15.88
C LEU A 267 -3.05 -4.64 -15.89
N PRO A 268 -3.55 -3.43 -16.13
CA PRO A 268 -2.76 -2.22 -16.02
C PRO A 268 -2.31 -2.00 -14.57
N VAL A 269 -1.08 -1.50 -14.40
CA VAL A 269 -0.55 -1.11 -13.09
C VAL A 269 -0.31 0.39 -13.12
N SER A 270 -0.79 1.07 -12.12
CA SER A 270 -0.65 2.52 -12.00
C SER A 270 -0.25 2.93 -10.59
N LEU A 271 0.54 3.98 -10.52
CA LEU A 271 0.86 4.70 -9.30
C LEU A 271 -0.08 5.90 -9.21
N LEU A 272 -0.85 5.99 -8.12
CA LEU A 272 -1.79 7.07 -7.87
C LEU A 272 -1.27 7.95 -6.76
N TYR A 273 -1.42 9.27 -6.90
CA TYR A 273 -1.05 10.26 -5.90
C TYR A 273 -1.93 11.51 -6.02
N PRO A 274 -2.05 12.32 -4.94
CA PRO A 274 -2.88 13.51 -4.96
C PRO A 274 -2.37 14.55 -5.93
N HIS A 275 -3.28 15.31 -6.55
CA HIS A 275 -2.90 16.49 -7.34
C HIS A 275 -2.41 17.59 -6.39
N ARG A 276 -1.14 17.56 -6.01
CA ARG A 276 -0.48 18.62 -5.25
C ARG A 276 0.52 19.33 -6.19
N ARG A 277 0.58 20.65 -6.09
CA ARG A 277 1.56 21.44 -6.87
C ARG A 277 3.01 21.04 -6.56
N ASN A 278 3.25 20.63 -5.31
CA ASN A 278 4.57 20.15 -4.88
C ASN A 278 4.38 18.88 -4.07
N LEU A 279 4.80 17.76 -4.64
CA LEU A 279 4.99 16.51 -3.89
C LEU A 279 6.27 16.65 -3.07
N SER A 280 6.27 16.11 -1.86
CA SER A 280 7.47 16.08 -1.04
C SER A 280 8.59 15.28 -1.72
N ARG A 281 9.84 15.67 -1.47
CA ARG A 281 11.02 15.04 -2.08
C ARG A 281 11.10 13.54 -1.77
N ARG A 282 10.73 13.15 -0.54
CA ARG A 282 10.69 11.73 -0.14
C ARG A 282 9.67 10.91 -0.92
N VAL A 283 8.49 11.48 -1.21
CA VAL A 283 7.46 10.83 -2.06
C VAL A 283 7.98 10.68 -3.47
N HIS A 284 8.58 11.72 -4.04
CA HIS A 284 9.13 11.71 -5.39
C HIS A 284 10.21 10.64 -5.56
N LEU A 285 11.15 10.57 -4.63
CA LEU A 285 12.22 9.57 -4.61
C LEU A 285 11.69 8.13 -4.52
N PHE A 286 10.72 7.90 -3.64
CA PHE A 286 10.11 6.58 -3.55
C PHE A 286 9.40 6.20 -4.84
N MET A 287 8.65 7.12 -5.43
CA MET A 287 7.94 6.89 -6.70
C MET A 287 8.92 6.58 -7.85
N GLU A 288 10.06 7.26 -7.91
CA GLU A 288 11.10 6.98 -8.90
C GLU A 288 11.76 5.62 -8.67
N TRP A 289 12.16 5.33 -7.43
CA TRP A 289 12.68 4.02 -7.05
C TRP A 289 11.70 2.91 -7.38
N LEU A 290 10.44 3.05 -6.98
CA LEU A 290 9.39 2.06 -7.27
C LEU A 290 9.18 1.87 -8.77
N THR A 291 9.17 2.96 -9.54
CA THR A 291 9.08 2.88 -11.01
C THR A 291 10.24 2.08 -11.61
N GLY A 292 11.46 2.27 -11.10
CA GLY A 292 12.62 1.49 -11.50
C GLY A 292 12.47 0.00 -11.18
N VAL A 293 12.04 -0.29 -9.95
CA VAL A 293 11.80 -1.66 -9.46
C VAL A 293 10.68 -2.36 -10.22
N MET A 294 9.64 -1.63 -10.62
CA MET A 294 8.51 -2.17 -11.37
C MET A 294 8.86 -2.62 -12.79
N LYS A 295 9.89 -2.06 -13.43
CA LYS A 295 10.30 -2.42 -14.80
C LYS A 295 10.59 -3.92 -14.97
N ASP A 296 11.10 -4.59 -13.93
CA ASP A 296 11.38 -6.03 -13.94
C ASP A 296 10.15 -6.89 -13.62
N TYR A 297 9.03 -6.25 -13.30
CA TYR A 297 7.83 -6.92 -12.79
C TYR A 297 6.64 -6.82 -13.76
N VAL A 298 6.59 -5.78 -14.56
CA VAL A 298 5.55 -5.51 -15.56
C VAL A 298 6.07 -5.78 -16.97
N ASP A 299 5.14 -6.02 -17.90
CA ASP A 299 5.40 -6.14 -19.32
C ASP A 299 5.35 -4.78 -19.99
#